data_52c0c7b15aa3437b5cf8c53529035530
#
_entry.id   52c0c7b15aa3437b5cf8c53529035530
#
_cell.length_a   1.000
_cell.length_b   1.000
_cell.length_c   1.000
_cell.angle_alpha   90.00
_cell.angle_beta   90.00
_cell.angle_gamma   90.00
#
_symmetry.space_group_name_H-M   'P 1'
#
loop_
_entity.id
_entity.type
_entity.pdbx_description
1 polymer ?
#
loop_
_entity_poly.entity_id
_entity_poly.type
_entity_poly.pdbx_seq_one_letter_code
_entity_poly.pdbx_strand_id
1 'polypeptide(L)'
;MKIIVDAMGGDNAPQAPVMGAVQANREYGVDIILVGRGEAILKVLEENGIQELPAGVEIAHASEVVEMCDNPATAFREKKDSSLTVGLNLLKDGSGDAFVSAGSTGALLAAATLLVKRIRGIRRAALAPVVPTGNGGAVLIDCGANAECPPEYLMQFAYMGSYYAEHVLGRPEPRVGLLNIGVEPSKGTELQRTVYPMLQKADQEGRIRFVGNIEAREAVEGSVDVIVADGYSGNIFLKTMEGTGLFLAREIKKIFKQNLLTKLAAVMVSGGLKRFKKLMDSSEVGGTALVGISKTVIKAHGSSNAYAFQNAIRQASQSVSSGLIENITANIDLMRLDAPEKE
;
A
#
# COMPACT_ATOMS: atom_id res chain seq x y z
N MET A 1 20.19 -3.97 4.33
CA MET A 1 18.96 -3.75 3.52
C MET A 1 19.01 -2.33 2.98
N LYS A 2 18.78 -2.18 1.68
CA LYS A 2 18.88 -0.88 1.01
C LYS A 2 17.54 -0.53 0.33
N ILE A 3 16.96 0.62 0.70
CA ILE A 3 15.65 1.10 0.21
C ILE A 3 15.87 2.26 -0.76
N ILE A 4 15.31 2.15 -1.95
CA ILE A 4 15.32 3.20 -2.98
C ILE A 4 14.12 4.11 -2.77
N VAL A 5 14.33 5.41 -2.70
CA VAL A 5 13.29 6.42 -2.46
C VAL A 5 13.23 7.41 -3.61
N ASP A 6 12.06 7.51 -4.23
CA ASP A 6 11.76 8.57 -5.20
C ASP A 6 11.68 9.92 -4.46
N ALA A 7 12.73 10.70 -4.56
CA ALA A 7 12.84 11.99 -3.87
C ALA A 7 12.02 13.10 -4.53
N MET A 8 11.52 12.91 -5.75
CA MET A 8 10.79 13.92 -6.52
C MET A 8 9.29 13.63 -6.62
N GLY A 9 8.81 12.48 -6.14
CA GLY A 9 7.41 12.09 -6.22
C GLY A 9 6.57 12.61 -5.05
N GLY A 10 5.37 13.14 -5.35
CA GLY A 10 4.38 13.63 -4.39
C GLY A 10 4.34 15.14 -4.20
N ASP A 11 3.27 15.61 -3.54
CA ASP A 11 2.94 17.04 -3.40
C ASP A 11 3.96 17.81 -2.54
N ASN A 12 4.62 17.10 -1.60
CA ASN A 12 5.59 17.65 -0.65
C ASN A 12 7.04 17.28 -1.01
N ALA A 13 7.30 16.85 -2.24
CA ALA A 13 8.63 16.57 -2.73
C ALA A 13 9.40 17.88 -3.04
N PRO A 14 10.73 17.91 -2.85
CA PRO A 14 11.60 16.85 -2.33
C PRO A 14 11.67 16.80 -0.80
N GLN A 15 11.08 17.76 -0.08
CA GLN A 15 11.24 17.96 1.37
C GLN A 15 10.81 16.70 2.16
N ALA A 16 9.59 16.21 1.92
CA ALA A 16 9.03 15.10 2.69
C ALA A 16 9.75 13.76 2.43
N PRO A 17 9.99 13.33 1.17
CA PRO A 17 10.69 12.07 0.92
C PRO A 17 12.14 12.09 1.42
N VAL A 18 12.88 13.21 1.25
CA VAL A 18 14.26 13.30 1.71
C VAL A 18 14.33 13.23 3.24
N MET A 19 13.53 14.03 3.95
CA MET A 19 13.56 14.03 5.41
C MET A 19 13.01 12.74 6.01
N GLY A 20 11.97 12.14 5.41
CA GLY A 20 11.45 10.83 5.82
C GLY A 20 12.47 9.71 5.63
N ALA A 21 13.23 9.75 4.56
CA ALA A 21 14.32 8.81 4.30
C ALA A 21 15.47 8.94 5.33
N VAL A 22 15.89 10.15 5.65
CA VAL A 22 16.90 10.40 6.70
C VAL A 22 16.42 9.93 8.07
N GLN A 23 15.14 10.18 8.40
CA GLN A 23 14.54 9.69 9.65
C GLN A 23 14.50 8.17 9.71
N ALA A 24 14.10 7.51 8.60
CA ALA A 24 14.08 6.05 8.51
C ALA A 24 15.49 5.43 8.62
N ASN A 25 16.48 6.02 7.95
CA ASN A 25 17.88 5.56 8.06
C ASN A 25 18.34 5.59 9.52
N ARG A 26 18.10 6.69 10.26
CA ARG A 26 18.51 6.86 11.66
C ARG A 26 17.77 5.93 12.62
N GLU A 27 16.47 5.73 12.40
CA GLU A 27 15.62 4.98 13.33
C GLU A 27 15.65 3.47 13.08
N TYR A 28 15.68 3.07 11.80
CA TYR A 28 15.58 1.64 11.43
C TYR A 28 16.92 1.03 10.98
N GLY A 29 17.98 1.84 10.83
CA GLY A 29 19.28 1.37 10.40
C GLY A 29 19.31 0.82 8.97
N VAL A 30 18.40 1.28 8.10
CA VAL A 30 18.35 0.87 6.69
C VAL A 30 19.18 1.81 5.82
N ASP A 31 19.88 1.26 4.83
CA ASP A 31 20.56 2.07 3.82
C ASP A 31 19.54 2.65 2.85
N ILE A 32 19.80 3.85 2.34
CA ILE A 32 18.88 4.60 1.47
C ILE A 32 19.58 5.04 0.17
N ILE A 33 18.89 4.88 -0.95
CA ILE A 33 19.24 5.57 -2.20
C ILE A 33 18.16 6.60 -2.49
N LEU A 34 18.47 7.88 -2.36
CA LEU A 34 17.61 9.00 -2.78
C LEU A 34 17.75 9.21 -4.28
N VAL A 35 16.67 9.03 -5.03
CA VAL A 35 16.67 9.19 -6.50
C VAL A 35 16.02 10.50 -6.88
N GLY A 36 16.75 11.39 -7.57
CA GLY A 36 16.22 12.66 -8.01
C GLY A 36 17.31 13.69 -8.34
N ARG A 37 16.89 14.95 -8.44
CA ARG A 37 17.84 16.05 -8.68
C ARG A 37 18.74 16.25 -7.48
N GLY A 38 20.02 15.89 -7.63
CA GLY A 38 20.98 15.90 -6.53
C GLY A 38 21.07 17.27 -5.82
N GLU A 39 21.07 18.38 -6.57
CA GLU A 39 21.10 19.74 -6.00
C GLU A 39 19.86 20.01 -5.11
N ALA A 40 18.68 19.60 -5.54
CA ALA A 40 17.45 19.78 -4.77
C ALA A 40 17.46 18.93 -3.49
N ILE A 41 17.99 17.71 -3.55
CA ILE A 41 18.16 16.83 -2.38
C ILE A 41 19.15 17.44 -1.39
N LEU A 42 20.32 17.86 -1.84
CA LEU A 42 21.36 18.49 -1.00
C LEU A 42 20.86 19.77 -0.36
N LYS A 43 20.12 20.60 -1.09
CA LYS A 43 19.50 21.81 -0.57
C LYS A 43 18.54 21.51 0.59
N VAL A 44 17.69 20.48 0.46
CA VAL A 44 16.80 20.07 1.57
C VAL A 44 17.59 19.64 2.79
N LEU A 45 18.67 18.91 2.63
CA LEU A 45 19.53 18.50 3.74
C LEU A 45 20.16 19.73 4.43
N GLU A 46 20.72 20.65 3.67
CA GLU A 46 21.34 21.89 4.18
C GLU A 46 20.31 22.75 4.94
N GLU A 47 19.12 22.98 4.39
CA GLU A 47 18.03 23.75 5.04
C GLU A 47 17.57 23.11 6.36
N ASN A 48 17.81 21.81 6.57
CA ASN A 48 17.52 21.09 7.81
C ASN A 48 18.78 20.87 8.69
N GLY A 49 19.87 21.59 8.43
CA GLY A 49 21.07 21.56 9.23
C GLY A 49 21.93 20.30 9.06
N ILE A 50 21.75 19.56 7.96
CA ILE A 50 22.52 18.36 7.62
C ILE A 50 23.52 18.73 6.53
N GLN A 51 24.77 18.97 6.92
CA GLN A 51 25.84 19.45 6.03
C GLN A 51 26.48 18.32 5.21
N GLU A 52 26.44 17.08 5.72
CA GLU A 52 27.00 15.90 5.06
C GLU A 52 25.92 14.82 4.94
N LEU A 53 26.01 14.00 3.89
CA LEU A 53 25.12 12.85 3.74
C LEU A 53 25.28 11.91 4.93
N PRO A 54 24.17 11.50 5.59
CA PRO A 54 24.24 10.52 6.66
C PRO A 54 24.87 9.21 6.17
N ALA A 55 25.57 8.52 7.04
CA ALA A 55 26.12 7.19 6.73
C ALA A 55 25.01 6.24 6.24
N GLY A 56 25.24 5.54 5.13
CA GLY A 56 24.26 4.66 4.51
C GLY A 56 23.23 5.38 3.62
N VAL A 57 23.36 6.72 3.41
CA VAL A 57 22.50 7.45 2.47
C VAL A 57 23.33 7.81 1.24
N GLU A 58 22.83 7.45 0.07
CA GLU A 58 23.42 7.72 -1.25
C GLU A 58 22.43 8.50 -2.12
N ILE A 59 22.94 9.25 -3.10
CA ILE A 59 22.13 9.96 -4.09
C ILE A 59 22.37 9.35 -5.46
N ALA A 60 21.30 8.92 -6.12
CA ALA A 60 21.27 8.58 -7.54
C ALA A 60 20.64 9.74 -8.30
N HIS A 61 21.40 10.37 -9.19
CA HIS A 61 20.89 11.52 -9.95
C HIS A 61 19.82 11.10 -10.96
N ALA A 62 18.76 11.92 -11.04
CA ALA A 62 17.72 11.85 -12.06
C ALA A 62 17.22 13.27 -12.34
N SER A 63 17.25 13.70 -13.60
CA SER A 63 16.98 15.10 -13.97
C SER A 63 15.49 15.40 -14.19
N GLU A 64 14.68 14.37 -14.53
CA GLU A 64 13.28 14.50 -14.88
C GLU A 64 12.35 14.07 -13.74
N VAL A 65 11.11 14.54 -13.80
CA VAL A 65 10.04 14.19 -12.86
C VAL A 65 8.80 13.74 -13.62
N VAL A 66 8.20 12.63 -13.22
CA VAL A 66 6.87 12.23 -13.70
C VAL A 66 5.82 13.02 -12.94
N GLU A 67 5.12 13.89 -13.65
CA GLU A 67 4.07 14.75 -13.09
C GLU A 67 2.71 14.02 -13.03
N MET A 68 1.78 14.55 -12.21
CA MET A 68 0.45 13.96 -12.08
C MET A 68 -0.39 14.04 -13.36
N CYS A 69 -0.07 15.00 -14.26
CA CYS A 69 -0.75 15.20 -15.56
C CYS A 69 -0.15 14.34 -16.70
N ASP A 70 1.01 13.72 -16.50
CA ASP A 70 1.61 12.84 -17.50
C ASP A 70 0.74 11.60 -17.73
N ASN A 71 0.78 11.07 -18.97
CA ASN A 71 0.07 9.84 -19.27
C ASN A 71 0.68 8.66 -18.48
N PRO A 72 -0.07 8.03 -17.56
CA PRO A 72 0.46 6.98 -16.70
C PRO A 72 1.04 5.78 -17.47
N ALA A 73 0.50 5.47 -18.64
CA ALA A 73 0.91 4.31 -19.43
C ALA A 73 2.25 4.51 -20.18
N THR A 74 2.62 5.75 -20.44
CA THR A 74 3.79 6.08 -21.29
C THR A 74 4.86 6.90 -20.58
N ALA A 75 4.52 7.59 -19.48
CA ALA A 75 5.40 8.52 -18.78
C ALA A 75 6.81 7.97 -18.50
N PHE A 76 6.91 6.71 -18.05
CA PHE A 76 8.20 6.06 -17.75
C PHE A 76 9.04 5.78 -19.00
N ARG A 77 8.46 5.74 -20.20
CA ARG A 77 9.16 5.58 -21.48
C ARG A 77 9.60 6.91 -22.07
N GLU A 78 8.78 7.95 -21.86
CA GLU A 78 9.01 9.31 -22.33
C GLU A 78 10.05 10.01 -21.44
N LYS A 79 9.94 9.87 -20.12
CA LYS A 79 10.83 10.44 -19.10
C LYS A 79 11.76 9.36 -18.53
N LYS A 80 12.74 8.95 -19.32
CA LYS A 80 13.66 7.84 -18.97
C LYS A 80 14.60 8.19 -17.82
N ASP A 81 14.92 9.47 -17.67
CA ASP A 81 15.77 10.01 -16.60
C ASP A 81 14.94 10.57 -15.43
N SER A 82 13.68 10.12 -15.27
CA SER A 82 12.88 10.50 -14.13
C SER A 82 13.25 9.69 -12.88
N SER A 83 13.07 10.31 -11.70
CA SER A 83 13.31 9.66 -10.42
C SER A 83 12.54 8.35 -10.27
N LEU A 84 11.31 8.28 -10.79
CA LEU A 84 10.50 7.07 -10.87
C LEU A 84 11.17 5.99 -11.72
N THR A 85 11.58 6.31 -12.95
CA THR A 85 12.12 5.34 -13.91
C THR A 85 13.51 4.87 -13.50
N VAL A 86 14.39 5.79 -13.11
CA VAL A 86 15.73 5.48 -12.61
C VAL A 86 15.64 4.60 -11.36
N GLY A 87 14.78 4.97 -10.39
CA GLY A 87 14.62 4.22 -9.15
C GLY A 87 14.10 2.78 -9.37
N LEU A 88 13.13 2.59 -10.26
CA LEU A 88 12.64 1.24 -10.60
C LEU A 88 13.68 0.42 -11.39
N ASN A 89 14.53 1.04 -12.21
CA ASN A 89 15.64 0.34 -12.85
C ASN A 89 16.70 -0.09 -11.82
N LEU A 90 17.06 0.76 -10.87
CA LEU A 90 17.96 0.40 -9.76
C LEU A 90 17.40 -0.78 -8.95
N LEU A 91 16.08 -0.78 -8.68
CA LEU A 91 15.41 -1.89 -8.02
C LEU A 91 15.50 -3.18 -8.84
N LYS A 92 15.19 -3.11 -10.13
CA LYS A 92 15.27 -4.24 -11.07
C LYS A 92 16.67 -4.83 -11.12
N ASP A 93 17.69 -3.98 -11.16
CA ASP A 93 19.10 -4.37 -11.29
C ASP A 93 19.72 -4.86 -9.95
N GLY A 94 18.92 -4.82 -8.86
CA GLY A 94 19.33 -5.32 -7.54
C GLY A 94 20.20 -4.36 -6.74
N SER A 95 20.25 -3.08 -7.11
CA SER A 95 20.96 -2.03 -6.36
C SER A 95 20.28 -1.70 -5.02
N GLY A 96 19.01 -2.10 -4.85
CA GLY A 96 18.25 -2.02 -3.61
C GLY A 96 17.20 -3.12 -3.52
N ASP A 97 16.63 -3.26 -2.33
CA ASP A 97 15.69 -4.34 -1.97
C ASP A 97 14.23 -3.93 -2.15
N ALA A 98 13.93 -2.64 -2.03
CA ALA A 98 12.58 -2.09 -2.21
C ALA A 98 12.62 -0.68 -2.80
N PHE A 99 11.47 -0.24 -3.36
CA PHE A 99 11.26 1.11 -3.90
C PHE A 99 10.04 1.76 -3.25
N VAL A 100 10.19 3.03 -2.84
CA VAL A 100 9.12 3.84 -2.23
C VAL A 100 8.93 5.12 -3.04
N SER A 101 7.68 5.40 -3.45
CA SER A 101 7.33 6.63 -4.19
C SER A 101 5.96 7.16 -3.78
N ALA A 102 5.82 8.49 -3.69
CA ALA A 102 4.54 9.18 -3.55
C ALA A 102 4.02 9.78 -4.88
N GLY A 103 4.70 9.55 -5.98
CA GLY A 103 4.30 10.01 -7.33
C GLY A 103 2.97 9.43 -7.82
N SER A 104 2.64 9.67 -9.09
CA SER A 104 1.40 9.17 -9.72
C SER A 104 1.24 7.67 -9.55
N THR A 105 0.11 7.24 -8.97
CA THR A 105 -0.19 5.82 -8.74
C THR A 105 -0.25 5.03 -10.04
N GLY A 106 -0.87 5.60 -11.07
CA GLY A 106 -0.97 4.95 -12.39
C GLY A 106 0.39 4.78 -13.05
N ALA A 107 1.25 5.82 -13.00
CA ALA A 107 2.60 5.75 -13.57
C ALA A 107 3.48 4.75 -12.80
N LEU A 108 3.40 4.75 -11.46
CA LEU A 108 4.13 3.78 -10.64
C LEU A 108 3.70 2.33 -10.94
N LEU A 109 2.39 2.08 -11.01
CA LEU A 109 1.86 0.74 -11.33
C LEU A 109 2.29 0.28 -12.72
N ALA A 110 2.18 1.14 -13.74
CA ALA A 110 2.57 0.83 -15.10
C ALA A 110 4.08 0.58 -15.20
N ALA A 111 4.90 1.45 -14.64
CA ALA A 111 6.35 1.34 -14.64
C ALA A 111 6.84 0.12 -13.87
N ALA A 112 6.34 -0.11 -12.65
CA ALA A 112 6.69 -1.30 -11.86
C ALA A 112 6.31 -2.61 -12.60
N THR A 113 5.11 -2.65 -13.21
CA THR A 113 4.66 -3.83 -13.98
C THR A 113 5.55 -4.12 -15.20
N LEU A 114 6.03 -3.09 -15.89
CA LEU A 114 6.75 -3.25 -17.16
C LEU A 114 8.26 -3.30 -16.99
N LEU A 115 8.85 -2.57 -16.04
CA LEU A 115 10.29 -2.53 -15.78
C LEU A 115 10.72 -3.64 -14.81
N VAL A 116 10.09 -3.69 -13.62
CA VAL A 116 10.42 -4.66 -12.57
C VAL A 116 9.79 -6.02 -12.85
N LYS A 117 8.61 -6.00 -13.47
CA LYS A 117 7.76 -7.15 -13.83
C LYS A 117 7.01 -7.72 -12.63
N ARG A 118 6.01 -8.53 -12.94
CA ARG A 118 5.23 -9.29 -11.96
C ARG A 118 5.91 -10.60 -11.60
N ILE A 119 5.57 -11.15 -10.46
CA ILE A 119 5.88 -12.53 -10.11
C ILE A 119 5.31 -13.43 -11.22
N ARG A 120 6.09 -14.39 -11.69
CA ARG A 120 5.67 -15.30 -12.76
C ARG A 120 4.45 -16.12 -12.31
N GLY A 121 3.36 -16.04 -13.07
CA GLY A 121 2.08 -16.67 -12.74
C GLY A 121 1.04 -15.70 -12.18
N ILE A 122 1.43 -14.55 -11.62
CA ILE A 122 0.50 -13.50 -11.21
C ILE A 122 -0.01 -12.75 -12.43
N ARG A 123 -1.33 -12.69 -12.58
CA ARG A 123 -2.00 -12.04 -13.72
C ARG A 123 -1.97 -10.51 -13.62
N ARG A 124 -2.20 -9.97 -12.42
CA ARG A 124 -2.17 -8.53 -12.15
C ARG A 124 -1.57 -8.23 -10.78
N ALA A 125 -0.78 -7.17 -10.71
CA ALA A 125 -0.44 -6.56 -9.44
C ALA A 125 -1.65 -5.84 -8.88
N ALA A 126 -1.76 -5.78 -7.57
CA ALA A 126 -2.83 -5.13 -6.83
C ALA A 126 -2.30 -4.12 -5.83
N LEU A 127 -3.08 -3.07 -5.56
CA LEU A 127 -2.85 -2.13 -4.46
C LEU A 127 -3.48 -2.70 -3.19
N ALA A 128 -2.65 -2.93 -2.18
CA ALA A 128 -3.05 -3.55 -0.92
C ALA A 128 -2.77 -2.66 0.30
N PRO A 129 -3.56 -1.59 0.53
CA PRO A 129 -3.46 -0.82 1.77
C PRO A 129 -3.93 -1.64 2.97
N VAL A 130 -3.37 -1.31 4.13
CA VAL A 130 -3.92 -1.74 5.42
C VAL A 130 -4.91 -0.69 5.90
N VAL A 131 -6.17 -1.06 6.00
CA VAL A 131 -7.25 -0.18 6.46
C VAL A 131 -7.51 -0.38 7.95
N PRO A 132 -7.78 0.68 8.72
CA PRO A 132 -8.08 0.55 10.14
C PRO A 132 -9.41 -0.17 10.34
N THR A 133 -9.43 -1.13 11.26
CA THR A 133 -10.63 -1.86 11.66
C THR A 133 -10.70 -1.99 13.17
N GLY A 134 -11.83 -2.43 13.70
CA GLY A 134 -12.01 -2.70 15.13
C GLY A 134 -11.01 -3.71 15.71
N ASN A 135 -10.37 -4.51 14.87
CA ASN A 135 -9.38 -5.53 15.28
C ASN A 135 -7.93 -5.18 14.83
N GLY A 136 -7.60 -3.89 14.73
CA GLY A 136 -6.23 -3.41 14.53
C GLY A 136 -5.78 -3.28 13.06
N GLY A 137 -6.65 -3.54 12.11
CA GLY A 137 -6.40 -3.35 10.67
C GLY A 137 -6.58 -4.61 9.83
N ALA A 138 -7.04 -4.43 8.59
CA ALA A 138 -7.20 -5.48 7.58
C ALA A 138 -6.56 -5.06 6.25
N VAL A 139 -6.10 -6.04 5.47
CA VAL A 139 -5.59 -5.81 4.11
C VAL A 139 -6.78 -5.67 3.16
N LEU A 140 -6.92 -4.54 2.50
CA LEU A 140 -7.88 -4.37 1.40
C LEU A 140 -7.15 -4.63 0.07
N ILE A 141 -7.66 -5.53 -0.74
CA ILE A 141 -7.03 -5.91 -2.01
C ILE A 141 -8.09 -6.33 -3.06
N ASP A 142 -8.22 -5.69 -4.22
CA ASP A 142 -7.53 -4.53 -4.76
C ASP A 142 -8.24 -3.22 -4.38
N CYS A 143 -7.53 -2.08 -4.45
CA CYS A 143 -8.13 -0.78 -4.19
C CYS A 143 -7.76 0.29 -5.24
N GLY A 144 -7.76 -0.07 -6.52
CA GLY A 144 -7.62 0.89 -7.61
C GLY A 144 -6.55 0.60 -8.65
N ALA A 145 -5.87 -0.54 -8.60
CA ALA A 145 -4.97 -0.97 -9.67
C ALA A 145 -5.73 -1.56 -10.86
N ASN A 146 -6.85 -2.26 -10.60
CA ASN A 146 -7.62 -2.98 -11.62
C ASN A 146 -9.11 -2.69 -11.42
N ALA A 147 -9.66 -1.72 -12.18
CA ALA A 147 -11.06 -1.30 -12.04
C ALA A 147 -12.03 -2.45 -12.36
N GLU A 148 -11.75 -3.22 -13.39
CA GLU A 148 -12.51 -4.41 -13.79
C GLU A 148 -11.65 -5.66 -13.64
N CYS A 149 -12.20 -6.69 -13.03
CA CYS A 149 -11.49 -7.92 -12.71
C CYS A 149 -12.28 -9.14 -13.21
N PRO A 150 -11.67 -10.07 -13.96
CA PRO A 150 -12.21 -11.41 -14.09
C PRO A 150 -12.06 -12.19 -12.77
N PRO A 151 -12.82 -13.27 -12.57
CA PRO A 151 -12.78 -14.08 -11.34
C PRO A 151 -11.38 -14.52 -10.90
N GLU A 152 -10.51 -14.85 -11.85
CA GLU A 152 -9.12 -15.25 -11.61
C GLU A 152 -8.30 -14.19 -10.83
N TYR A 153 -8.58 -12.90 -11.05
CA TYR A 153 -7.85 -11.84 -10.34
C TYR A 153 -8.23 -11.83 -8.86
N LEU A 154 -9.53 -11.90 -8.54
CA LEU A 154 -9.99 -11.91 -7.15
C LEU A 154 -9.49 -13.15 -6.40
N MET A 155 -9.43 -14.31 -7.07
CA MET A 155 -8.78 -15.49 -6.51
C MET A 155 -7.32 -15.23 -6.15
N GLN A 156 -6.52 -14.68 -7.07
CA GLN A 156 -5.12 -14.35 -6.78
C GLN A 156 -5.00 -13.27 -5.71
N PHE A 157 -5.92 -12.28 -5.69
CA PHE A 157 -5.94 -11.25 -4.63
C PHE A 157 -6.22 -11.85 -3.26
N ALA A 158 -7.11 -12.83 -3.15
CA ALA A 158 -7.37 -13.54 -1.90
C ALA A 158 -6.10 -14.21 -1.34
N TYR A 159 -5.37 -14.93 -2.17
CA TYR A 159 -4.11 -15.55 -1.77
C TYR A 159 -3.03 -14.52 -1.44
N MET A 160 -2.81 -13.52 -2.30
CA MET A 160 -1.83 -12.47 -2.08
C MET A 160 -2.13 -11.68 -0.81
N GLY A 161 -3.40 -11.35 -0.56
CA GLY A 161 -3.86 -10.69 0.66
C GLY A 161 -3.63 -11.55 1.90
N SER A 162 -3.94 -12.85 1.82
CA SER A 162 -3.70 -13.81 2.90
C SER A 162 -2.21 -13.88 3.26
N TYR A 163 -1.32 -14.06 2.29
CA TYR A 163 0.14 -14.06 2.56
C TYR A 163 0.65 -12.73 3.09
N TYR A 164 0.11 -11.61 2.59
CA TYR A 164 0.48 -10.30 3.14
C TYR A 164 0.04 -10.16 4.61
N ALA A 165 -1.19 -10.54 4.94
CA ALA A 165 -1.68 -10.49 6.31
C ALA A 165 -0.89 -11.41 7.24
N GLU A 166 -0.54 -12.60 6.79
CA GLU A 166 0.23 -13.57 7.57
C GLU A 166 1.68 -13.11 7.78
N HIS A 167 2.41 -12.84 6.71
CA HIS A 167 3.85 -12.62 6.77
C HIS A 167 4.25 -11.19 7.10
N VAL A 168 3.48 -10.19 6.67
CA VAL A 168 3.80 -8.77 6.92
C VAL A 168 3.09 -8.24 8.16
N LEU A 169 1.81 -8.60 8.37
CA LEU A 169 1.03 -8.13 9.52
C LEU A 169 1.07 -9.10 10.72
N GLY A 170 1.66 -10.28 10.57
CA GLY A 170 1.76 -11.28 11.64
C GLY A 170 0.41 -11.84 12.09
N ARG A 171 -0.54 -12.01 11.15
CA ARG A 171 -1.88 -12.57 11.39
C ARG A 171 -1.87 -14.06 11.04
N PRO A 172 -1.77 -14.98 12.00
CA PRO A 172 -1.81 -16.41 11.68
C PRO A 172 -3.20 -16.80 11.17
N GLU A 173 -3.23 -17.63 10.11
CA GLU A 173 -4.46 -18.11 9.49
C GLU A 173 -5.48 -16.97 9.18
N PRO A 174 -5.11 -15.96 8.39
CA PRO A 174 -5.91 -14.75 8.25
C PRO A 174 -7.27 -15.06 7.61
N ARG A 175 -8.32 -14.49 8.18
CA ARG A 175 -9.71 -14.61 7.70
C ARG A 175 -9.88 -13.77 6.45
N VAL A 176 -10.22 -14.42 5.34
CA VAL A 176 -10.43 -13.80 4.03
C VAL A 176 -11.93 -13.63 3.77
N GLY A 177 -12.38 -12.40 3.53
CA GLY A 177 -13.77 -12.09 3.18
C GLY A 177 -13.87 -11.47 1.79
N LEU A 178 -14.91 -11.84 1.04
CA LEU A 178 -15.24 -11.25 -0.26
C LEU A 178 -16.19 -10.06 -0.05
N LEU A 179 -15.74 -8.84 -0.36
CA LEU A 179 -16.55 -7.63 -0.22
C LEU A 179 -17.79 -7.70 -1.13
N ASN A 180 -18.96 -7.55 -0.51
CA ASN A 180 -20.24 -7.72 -1.20
C ASN A 180 -21.33 -6.80 -0.59
N ILE A 181 -22.51 -6.80 -1.20
CA ILE A 181 -23.72 -6.07 -0.76
C ILE A 181 -24.60 -6.86 0.23
N GLY A 182 -24.22 -8.08 0.57
CA GLY A 182 -24.90 -8.97 1.51
C GLY A 182 -24.08 -10.23 1.70
N VAL A 183 -24.36 -10.96 2.79
CA VAL A 183 -23.59 -12.13 3.23
C VAL A 183 -23.95 -13.44 2.49
N GLU A 184 -25.15 -13.49 1.87
CA GLU A 184 -25.61 -14.71 1.22
C GLU A 184 -24.77 -15.01 -0.05
N PRO A 185 -24.48 -16.28 -0.37
CA PRO A 185 -23.71 -16.66 -1.56
C PRO A 185 -24.30 -16.18 -2.90
N SER A 186 -25.62 -15.94 -2.94
CA SER A 186 -26.34 -15.49 -4.14
C SER A 186 -26.24 -13.97 -4.40
N LYS A 187 -25.70 -13.19 -3.47
CA LYS A 187 -25.61 -11.73 -3.58
C LYS A 187 -24.44 -11.28 -4.46
N GLY A 188 -24.53 -10.03 -4.88
CA GLY A 188 -23.52 -9.37 -5.67
C GLY A 188 -23.73 -9.47 -7.18
N THR A 189 -22.73 -9.03 -7.92
CA THR A 189 -22.70 -9.12 -9.38
C THR A 189 -22.34 -10.55 -9.83
N GLU A 190 -22.29 -10.77 -11.13
CA GLU A 190 -21.81 -12.05 -11.68
C GLU A 190 -20.39 -12.40 -11.19
N LEU A 191 -19.53 -11.38 -11.06
CA LEU A 191 -18.17 -11.56 -10.55
C LEU A 191 -18.15 -12.20 -9.17
N GLN A 192 -18.85 -11.62 -8.17
CA GLN A 192 -18.87 -12.15 -6.81
C GLN A 192 -19.51 -13.54 -6.74
N ARG A 193 -20.60 -13.74 -7.46
CA ARG A 193 -21.27 -15.07 -7.51
C ARG A 193 -20.40 -16.15 -8.13
N THR A 194 -19.53 -15.79 -9.08
CA THR A 194 -18.57 -16.73 -9.69
C THR A 194 -17.39 -16.99 -8.77
N VAL A 195 -16.86 -15.95 -8.10
CA VAL A 195 -15.68 -16.06 -7.23
C VAL A 195 -15.99 -16.78 -5.91
N TYR A 196 -17.19 -16.59 -5.37
CA TYR A 196 -17.58 -17.18 -4.09
C TYR A 196 -17.34 -18.71 -4.01
N PRO A 197 -17.88 -19.55 -4.92
CA PRO A 197 -17.64 -21.01 -4.87
C PRO A 197 -16.17 -21.37 -5.10
N MET A 198 -15.41 -20.56 -5.83
CA MET A 198 -13.98 -20.80 -6.04
C MET A 198 -13.20 -20.60 -4.74
N LEU A 199 -13.47 -19.52 -4.00
CA LEU A 199 -12.85 -19.26 -2.69
C LEU A 199 -13.28 -20.28 -1.65
N GLN A 200 -14.56 -20.71 -1.69
CA GLN A 200 -15.07 -21.77 -0.81
C GLN A 200 -14.37 -23.12 -1.06
N LYS A 201 -14.11 -23.46 -2.32
CA LYS A 201 -13.32 -24.65 -2.66
C LYS A 201 -11.88 -24.53 -2.13
N ALA A 202 -11.24 -23.38 -2.27
CA ALA A 202 -9.89 -23.14 -1.75
C ALA A 202 -9.82 -23.25 -0.21
N ASP A 203 -10.87 -22.84 0.50
CA ASP A 203 -11.02 -23.03 1.94
C ASP A 203 -11.16 -24.50 2.32
N GLN A 204 -12.04 -25.23 1.64
CA GLN A 204 -12.25 -26.69 1.85
C GLN A 204 -10.97 -27.49 1.61
N GLU A 205 -10.12 -27.05 0.71
CA GLU A 205 -8.81 -27.64 0.42
C GLU A 205 -7.70 -27.18 1.39
N GLY A 206 -8.03 -26.33 2.37
CA GLY A 206 -7.08 -25.81 3.37
C GLY A 206 -6.05 -24.84 2.81
N ARG A 207 -6.30 -24.22 1.65
CA ARG A 207 -5.36 -23.30 1.00
C ARG A 207 -5.43 -21.86 1.52
N ILE A 208 -6.64 -21.43 1.91
CA ILE A 208 -6.94 -20.14 2.55
C ILE A 208 -8.06 -20.34 3.57
N ARG A 209 -8.23 -19.40 4.49
CA ARG A 209 -9.36 -19.38 5.42
C ARG A 209 -10.42 -18.41 4.91
N PHE A 210 -11.30 -18.87 4.02
CA PHE A 210 -12.37 -18.05 3.49
C PHE A 210 -13.59 -18.07 4.42
N VAL A 211 -14.06 -16.89 4.86
CA VAL A 211 -15.20 -16.76 5.79
C VAL A 211 -16.51 -16.36 5.10
N GLY A 212 -16.52 -16.26 3.78
CA GLY A 212 -17.70 -15.92 2.99
C GLY A 212 -17.73 -14.47 2.51
N ASN A 213 -18.91 -14.03 2.04
CA ASN A 213 -19.17 -12.64 1.72
C ASN A 213 -19.21 -11.80 3.00
N ILE A 214 -18.76 -10.56 2.90
CA ILE A 214 -18.82 -9.58 3.97
C ILE A 214 -19.40 -8.26 3.45
N GLU A 215 -20.20 -7.60 4.26
CA GLU A 215 -20.62 -6.23 4.01
C GLU A 215 -19.55 -5.24 4.46
N ALA A 216 -19.54 -4.04 3.86
CA ALA A 216 -18.58 -2.99 4.18
C ALA A 216 -18.56 -2.61 5.68
N ARG A 217 -19.71 -2.63 6.37
CA ARG A 217 -19.81 -2.37 7.81
C ARG A 217 -19.08 -3.43 8.65
N GLU A 218 -19.24 -4.70 8.30
CA GLU A 218 -18.60 -5.83 9.01
C GLU A 218 -17.08 -5.80 8.82
N ALA A 219 -16.63 -5.42 7.62
CA ALA A 219 -15.22 -5.22 7.34
C ALA A 219 -14.58 -4.19 8.28
N VAL A 220 -15.26 -3.04 8.52
CA VAL A 220 -14.79 -1.99 9.44
C VAL A 220 -14.79 -2.46 10.89
N GLU A 221 -15.74 -3.29 11.30
CA GLU A 221 -15.80 -3.88 12.65
C GLU A 221 -14.66 -4.87 12.92
N GLY A 222 -13.97 -5.37 11.90
CA GLY A 222 -12.82 -6.28 12.02
C GLY A 222 -13.22 -7.76 12.01
N SER A 223 -14.27 -8.10 11.30
CA SER A 223 -14.71 -9.48 11.09
C SER A 223 -13.69 -10.31 10.30
N VAL A 224 -12.87 -9.65 9.47
CA VAL A 224 -11.86 -10.26 8.60
C VAL A 224 -10.50 -9.58 8.71
N ASP A 225 -9.46 -10.27 8.25
CA ASP A 225 -8.08 -9.80 8.19
C ASP A 225 -7.69 -9.41 6.75
N VAL A 226 -8.44 -9.92 5.76
CA VAL A 226 -8.29 -9.62 4.34
C VAL A 226 -9.65 -9.34 3.72
N ILE A 227 -9.77 -8.21 3.04
CA ILE A 227 -10.96 -7.75 2.32
C ILE A 227 -10.65 -7.84 0.83
N VAL A 228 -11.24 -8.81 0.14
CA VAL A 228 -11.05 -9.01 -1.31
C VAL A 228 -12.09 -8.23 -2.09
N ALA A 229 -11.66 -7.41 -3.03
CA ALA A 229 -12.53 -6.62 -3.90
C ALA A 229 -11.90 -6.46 -5.29
N ASP A 230 -12.71 -6.10 -6.30
CA ASP A 230 -12.20 -5.45 -7.50
C ASP A 230 -11.72 -4.03 -7.16
N GLY A 231 -10.86 -3.48 -8.02
CA GLY A 231 -10.24 -2.18 -7.72
C GLY A 231 -11.22 -1.01 -7.69
N TYR A 232 -12.37 -1.11 -8.38
CA TYR A 232 -13.40 -0.06 -8.34
C TYR A 232 -14.14 -0.07 -7.00
N SER A 233 -14.68 -1.21 -6.59
CA SER A 233 -15.39 -1.36 -5.32
C SER A 233 -14.46 -1.10 -4.12
N GLY A 234 -13.24 -1.64 -4.18
CA GLY A 234 -12.24 -1.42 -3.13
C GLY A 234 -11.81 0.04 -2.99
N ASN A 235 -11.64 0.76 -4.11
CA ASN A 235 -11.30 2.18 -4.05
C ASN A 235 -12.45 3.04 -3.50
N ILE A 236 -13.70 2.74 -3.87
CA ILE A 236 -14.87 3.42 -3.29
C ILE A 236 -14.92 3.17 -1.78
N PHE A 237 -14.78 1.92 -1.34
CA PHE A 237 -14.75 1.56 0.07
C PHE A 237 -13.65 2.34 0.82
N LEU A 238 -12.41 2.31 0.32
CA LEU A 238 -11.27 3.01 0.92
C LEU A 238 -11.53 4.52 1.04
N LYS A 239 -11.94 5.17 -0.06
CA LYS A 239 -12.16 6.63 -0.09
C LYS A 239 -13.34 7.08 0.75
N THR A 240 -14.40 6.26 0.83
CA THR A 240 -15.53 6.52 1.73
C THR A 240 -15.10 6.44 3.18
N MET A 241 -14.32 5.42 3.54
CA MET A 241 -13.82 5.25 4.90
C MET A 241 -12.86 6.38 5.30
N GLU A 242 -11.90 6.74 4.45
CA GLU A 242 -11.00 7.89 4.65
C GLU A 242 -11.78 9.19 4.82
N GLY A 243 -12.73 9.46 3.90
CA GLY A 243 -13.55 10.67 3.94
C GLY A 243 -14.44 10.76 5.18
N THR A 244 -15.05 9.65 5.59
CA THR A 244 -15.88 9.58 6.81
C THR A 244 -15.03 9.80 8.06
N GLY A 245 -13.85 9.18 8.13
CA GLY A 245 -12.92 9.38 9.24
C GLY A 245 -12.49 10.84 9.39
N LEU A 246 -12.13 11.50 8.30
CA LEU A 246 -11.77 12.92 8.28
C LEU A 246 -12.95 13.83 8.66
N PHE A 247 -14.16 13.50 8.19
CA PHE A 247 -15.38 14.21 8.56
C PHE A 247 -15.65 14.12 10.07
N LEU A 248 -15.66 12.92 10.63
CA LEU A 248 -15.88 12.70 12.06
C LEU A 248 -14.81 13.39 12.92
N ALA A 249 -13.53 13.31 12.54
CA ALA A 249 -12.46 14.00 13.26
C ALA A 249 -12.66 15.52 13.30
N ARG A 250 -13.13 16.12 12.19
CA ARG A 250 -13.45 17.56 12.13
C ARG A 250 -14.64 17.93 13.01
N GLU A 251 -15.72 17.15 12.99
CA GLU A 251 -16.90 17.42 13.83
C GLU A 251 -16.57 17.26 15.32
N ILE A 252 -15.84 16.22 15.73
CA ILE A 252 -15.35 16.07 17.09
C ILE A 252 -14.50 17.28 17.51
N LYS A 253 -13.59 17.76 16.64
CA LYS A 253 -12.79 18.95 16.92
C LYS A 253 -13.65 20.21 17.10
N LYS A 254 -14.75 20.38 16.33
CA LYS A 254 -15.68 21.51 16.48
C LYS A 254 -16.38 21.46 17.84
N ILE A 255 -16.87 20.29 18.28
CA ILE A 255 -17.52 20.10 19.58
C ILE A 255 -16.59 20.56 20.71
N PHE A 256 -15.35 20.14 20.71
CA PHE A 256 -14.38 20.51 21.76
C PHE A 256 -13.88 21.96 21.70
N LYS A 257 -14.14 22.68 20.59
CA LYS A 257 -13.74 24.09 20.45
C LYS A 257 -14.84 25.10 20.80
N GLN A 258 -16.05 24.68 21.16
CA GLN A 258 -17.21 25.56 21.32
C GLN A 258 -17.04 26.59 22.44
N ASN A 259 -16.53 26.19 23.62
CA ASN A 259 -16.37 27.06 24.78
C ASN A 259 -15.22 26.57 25.69
N LEU A 260 -14.98 27.30 26.80
CA LEU A 260 -13.91 26.97 27.75
C LEU A 260 -14.11 25.62 28.44
N LEU A 261 -15.35 25.24 28.78
CA LEU A 261 -15.64 23.97 29.43
C LEU A 261 -15.35 22.79 28.47
N THR A 262 -15.75 22.88 27.21
CA THR A 262 -15.46 21.84 26.22
C THR A 262 -13.97 21.73 25.92
N LYS A 263 -13.21 22.85 25.97
CA LYS A 263 -11.74 22.80 25.81
C LYS A 263 -11.09 22.10 27.01
N LEU A 264 -11.56 22.34 28.25
CA LEU A 264 -11.07 21.61 29.42
C LEU A 264 -11.39 20.12 29.33
N ALA A 265 -12.62 19.77 28.92
CA ALA A 265 -12.99 18.38 28.67
C ALA A 265 -12.09 17.71 27.63
N ALA A 266 -11.71 18.43 26.56
CA ALA A 266 -10.75 17.91 25.54
C ALA A 266 -9.37 17.56 26.13
N VAL A 267 -8.89 18.35 27.09
CA VAL A 267 -7.64 18.05 27.82
C VAL A 267 -7.78 16.77 28.64
N MET A 268 -8.90 16.61 29.35
CA MET A 268 -9.16 15.40 30.16
C MET A 268 -9.22 14.10 29.30
N VAL A 269 -9.80 14.15 28.11
CA VAL A 269 -9.91 12.99 27.21
C VAL A 269 -8.81 12.94 26.14
N SER A 270 -7.79 13.79 26.24
CA SER A 270 -6.74 13.94 25.21
C SER A 270 -6.02 12.64 24.85
N GLY A 271 -5.81 11.74 25.82
CA GLY A 271 -5.21 10.43 25.59
C GLY A 271 -6.07 9.53 24.67
N GLY A 272 -7.39 9.55 24.86
CA GLY A 272 -8.34 8.83 24.00
C GLY A 272 -8.40 9.43 22.59
N LEU A 273 -8.46 10.76 22.49
CA LEU A 273 -8.46 11.47 21.21
C LEU A 273 -7.17 11.24 20.40
N LYS A 274 -6.02 11.20 21.06
CA LYS A 274 -4.74 10.87 20.40
C LYS A 274 -4.75 9.44 19.85
N ARG A 275 -5.25 8.46 20.61
CA ARG A 275 -5.37 7.07 20.14
C ARG A 275 -6.33 6.97 18.97
N PHE A 276 -7.49 7.61 19.04
CA PHE A 276 -8.45 7.67 17.93
C PHE A 276 -7.84 8.31 16.68
N LYS A 277 -7.15 9.46 16.83
CA LYS A 277 -6.46 10.10 15.72
C LYS A 277 -5.43 9.17 15.11
N LYS A 278 -4.60 8.50 15.92
CA LYS A 278 -3.58 7.57 15.46
C LYS A 278 -4.19 6.39 14.70
N LEU A 279 -5.31 5.84 15.17
CA LEU A 279 -6.03 4.76 14.47
C LEU A 279 -6.51 5.17 13.07
N MET A 280 -6.96 6.43 12.91
CA MET A 280 -7.52 6.96 11.66
C MET A 280 -6.48 7.64 10.76
N ASP A 281 -5.22 7.73 11.20
CA ASP A 281 -4.16 8.43 10.49
C ASP A 281 -3.43 7.46 9.56
N SER A 282 -3.66 7.58 8.26
CA SER A 282 -2.97 6.78 7.24
C SER A 282 -1.44 6.94 7.25
N SER A 283 -0.93 8.04 7.84
CA SER A 283 0.51 8.26 8.01
C SER A 283 1.16 7.24 8.94
N GLU A 284 0.40 6.60 9.83
CA GLU A 284 0.90 5.54 10.73
C GLU A 284 1.21 4.24 9.98
N VAL A 285 0.44 3.92 8.95
CA VAL A 285 0.71 2.80 8.05
C VAL A 285 1.84 3.16 7.08
N GLY A 286 1.81 4.38 6.54
CA GLY A 286 2.84 4.96 5.69
C GLY A 286 2.58 4.81 4.21
N GLY A 287 2.17 3.65 3.72
CA GLY A 287 1.97 3.42 2.29
C GLY A 287 1.06 2.24 1.95
N THR A 288 0.94 1.98 0.67
CA THR A 288 0.19 0.88 0.08
C THR A 288 1.16 -0.01 -0.69
N ALA A 289 1.20 -1.29 -0.40
CA ALA A 289 2.03 -2.24 -1.14
C ALA A 289 1.44 -2.53 -2.52
N LEU A 290 2.31 -2.56 -3.55
CA LEU A 290 2.00 -3.15 -4.85
C LEU A 290 2.31 -4.65 -4.80
N VAL A 291 1.32 -5.44 -4.39
CA VAL A 291 1.49 -6.90 -4.27
C VAL A 291 1.39 -7.56 -5.64
N GLY A 292 2.23 -8.58 -5.88
CA GLY A 292 2.30 -9.28 -7.16
C GLY A 292 3.38 -8.76 -8.13
N ILE A 293 4.11 -7.69 -7.78
CA ILE A 293 5.36 -7.28 -8.44
C ILE A 293 6.52 -8.14 -7.90
N SER A 294 7.49 -8.48 -8.76
CA SER A 294 8.60 -9.38 -8.40
C SER A 294 9.64 -8.79 -7.44
N LYS A 295 9.49 -7.55 -7.04
CA LYS A 295 10.26 -6.85 -6.01
C LYS A 295 9.31 -5.96 -5.19
N THR A 296 9.70 -5.61 -3.97
CA THR A 296 8.87 -4.78 -3.09
C THR A 296 8.77 -3.35 -3.60
N VAL A 297 7.54 -2.91 -3.85
CA VAL A 297 7.22 -1.53 -4.24
C VAL A 297 6.11 -1.00 -3.33
N ILE A 298 6.37 0.13 -2.68
CA ILE A 298 5.42 0.80 -1.78
C ILE A 298 5.01 2.15 -2.38
N LYS A 299 3.72 2.37 -2.48
CA LYS A 299 3.11 3.64 -2.87
C LYS A 299 2.76 4.44 -1.61
N ALA A 300 3.50 5.51 -1.32
CA ALA A 300 3.11 6.49 -0.30
C ALA A 300 2.01 7.43 -0.84
N HIS A 301 1.20 8.01 0.03
CA HIS A 301 0.15 8.95 -0.40
C HIS A 301 0.77 10.21 -1.01
N GLY A 302 0.11 10.84 -2.02
CA GLY A 302 0.64 12.05 -2.67
C GLY A 302 0.95 13.19 -1.71
N SER A 303 0.10 13.39 -0.70
CA SER A 303 0.27 14.40 0.35
C SER A 303 1.12 13.97 1.55
N SER A 304 1.86 12.87 1.45
CA SER A 304 2.71 12.34 2.54
C SER A 304 3.68 13.40 3.06
N ASN A 305 3.77 13.51 4.38
CA ASN A 305 4.81 14.27 5.08
C ASN A 305 6.03 13.36 5.37
N ALA A 306 7.07 13.89 5.99
CA ALA A 306 8.29 13.13 6.33
C ALA A 306 7.99 11.90 7.21
N TYR A 307 7.08 12.02 8.19
CA TYR A 307 6.68 10.92 9.05
C TYR A 307 5.98 9.79 8.28
N ALA A 308 5.08 10.13 7.34
CA ALA A 308 4.44 9.14 6.48
C ALA A 308 5.46 8.43 5.57
N PHE A 309 6.44 9.16 5.02
CA PHE A 309 7.53 8.56 4.24
C PHE A 309 8.40 7.62 5.08
N GLN A 310 8.75 8.03 6.29
CA GLN A 310 9.48 7.19 7.24
C GLN A 310 8.73 5.86 7.49
N ASN A 311 7.42 5.93 7.72
CA ASN A 311 6.59 4.72 7.91
C ASN A 311 6.44 3.90 6.63
N ALA A 312 6.40 4.52 5.43
CA ALA A 312 6.40 3.80 4.16
C ALA A 312 7.71 3.03 3.94
N ILE A 313 8.85 3.59 4.33
CA ILE A 313 10.16 2.92 4.32
C ILE A 313 10.19 1.78 5.33
N ARG A 314 9.64 1.96 6.53
CA ARG A 314 9.46 0.87 7.51
C ARG A 314 8.65 -0.28 6.92
N GLN A 315 7.51 0.02 6.29
CA GLN A 315 6.65 -0.98 5.64
C GLN A 315 7.41 -1.71 4.51
N ALA A 316 8.19 -0.98 3.70
CA ALA A 316 9.05 -1.57 2.68
C ALA A 316 10.05 -2.56 3.29
N SER A 317 10.74 -2.15 4.36
CA SER A 317 11.68 -2.99 5.09
C SER A 317 11.02 -4.24 5.68
N GLN A 318 9.85 -4.10 6.30
CA GLN A 318 9.07 -5.23 6.82
C GLN A 318 8.63 -6.19 5.71
N SER A 319 8.15 -5.67 4.58
CA SER A 319 7.74 -6.49 3.44
C SER A 319 8.90 -7.28 2.83
N VAL A 320 10.10 -6.70 2.75
CA VAL A 320 11.30 -7.41 2.30
C VAL A 320 11.69 -8.50 3.31
N SER A 321 11.76 -8.15 4.61
CA SER A 321 12.19 -9.09 5.66
C SER A 321 11.19 -10.24 5.87
N SER A 322 9.93 -10.07 5.51
CA SER A 322 8.88 -11.08 5.69
C SER A 322 8.97 -12.25 4.69
N GLY A 323 9.75 -12.12 3.61
CA GLY A 323 9.82 -13.14 2.56
C GLY A 323 8.50 -13.26 1.77
N LEU A 324 7.67 -12.20 1.71
CA LEU A 324 6.37 -12.22 1.05
C LEU A 324 6.44 -12.67 -0.41
N ILE A 325 7.41 -12.15 -1.18
CA ILE A 325 7.56 -12.45 -2.61
C ILE A 325 7.96 -13.90 -2.81
N GLU A 326 8.86 -14.41 -1.99
CA GLU A 326 9.31 -15.79 -1.99
C GLU A 326 8.16 -16.74 -1.66
N ASN A 327 7.34 -16.42 -0.67
CA ASN A 327 6.16 -17.19 -0.28
C ASN A 327 5.10 -17.22 -1.40
N ILE A 328 4.78 -16.06 -2.01
CA ILE A 328 3.86 -16.01 -3.16
C ILE A 328 4.42 -16.85 -4.33
N THR A 329 5.72 -16.74 -4.60
CA THR A 329 6.36 -17.47 -5.69
C THR A 329 6.35 -18.99 -5.47
N ALA A 330 6.65 -19.45 -4.26
CA ALA A 330 6.64 -20.86 -3.90
C ALA A 330 5.24 -21.50 -3.97
N ASN A 331 4.20 -20.71 -3.74
CA ASN A 331 2.82 -21.17 -3.71
C ASN A 331 2.00 -20.77 -4.96
N ILE A 332 2.66 -20.37 -6.04
CA ILE A 332 1.98 -19.84 -7.23
C ILE A 332 1.03 -20.84 -7.88
N ASP A 333 1.35 -22.14 -7.83
CA ASP A 333 0.52 -23.19 -8.43
C ASP A 333 -0.83 -23.34 -7.69
N LEU A 334 -0.89 -23.03 -6.39
CA LEU A 334 -2.13 -22.99 -5.62
C LEU A 334 -3.08 -21.87 -6.06
N MET A 335 -2.53 -20.83 -6.68
CA MET A 335 -3.26 -19.65 -7.14
C MET A 335 -3.72 -19.77 -8.60
N ARG A 336 -3.37 -20.86 -9.29
CA ARG A 336 -3.84 -21.12 -10.66
C ARG A 336 -5.26 -21.67 -10.60
N LEU A 337 -6.11 -21.15 -11.45
CA LEU A 337 -7.35 -21.85 -11.79
C LEU A 337 -6.96 -23.06 -12.62
N ASP A 338 -7.46 -24.22 -12.26
CA ASP A 338 -7.40 -25.39 -13.13
C ASP A 338 -7.92 -24.96 -14.51
N ALA A 339 -7.16 -25.23 -15.57
CA ALA A 339 -7.66 -24.99 -16.90
C ALA A 339 -8.99 -25.77 -17.03
N PRO A 340 -10.05 -25.17 -17.63
CA PRO A 340 -11.28 -25.90 -17.82
C PRO A 340 -10.93 -27.21 -18.50
N GLU A 341 -11.39 -28.33 -17.91
CA GLU A 341 -11.28 -29.63 -18.55
C GLU A 341 -11.84 -29.45 -19.97
N LYS A 342 -11.02 -29.71 -20.98
CA LYS A 342 -11.46 -29.67 -22.38
C LYS A 342 -12.48 -30.82 -22.51
N GLU A 343 -13.76 -30.44 -22.58
CA GLU A 343 -14.79 -31.35 -23.06
C GLU A 343 -14.51 -31.85 -24.49
#